data_5848e4dbc54de31f7bb15f6d4edd4330
#
_entry.id   5848e4dbc54de31f7bb15f6d4edd4330
#
_cell.length_a   1.000
_cell.length_b   1.000
_cell.length_c   1.000
_cell.angle_alpha   90.00
_cell.angle_beta   90.00
_cell.angle_gamma   90.00
#
_symmetry.space_group_name_H-M   'P 1'
#
loop_
_entity.id
_entity.type
_entity.pdbx_description
1 polymer ?
#
loop_
_entity_poly.entity_id
_entity_poly.type
_entity_poly.pdbx_seq_one_letter_code
_entity_poly.pdbx_strand_id
1 'polypeptide(L)'
;MMMLSALAATVRGYADEKPDYTKGVFILNEDWFGHQNSTINYLRPDGEWEYRVFQKENPGKELGCTSQYGAIYEGRMYIISKQERDVAATVTGGRITVCDAETMACIKQIETIATDDEGRSVADGRAFVGVNPQKGYISTSNGIYVFDLEALEVTGLIPGTDAEGGGLYSAQCGTMLKVGDHVLAIHQKKGLLVIDAESDTVVRVIGAPMEAGVQRGFGSIVQAKDSSLWISVTPDLSGRGATIDYFFRLDYQTLDTMRIALPAGYGLPSSWYAWTADAFCASVRQNKLYWKKQGNGWFTHNEIVCYDIDKGECSDFFDTQSIGWYMYCGAGFRLHPETDEMYVSLYQDNLKQTYETVRLSNTGEVLGVYEMIDNYWFPAMVIFPPQAQNGPTEPAEPIEPIDPTEPTEPGDTTANEAAVPSVLLSVYPNPTAEVVYIELSEPALLEVLAIDGRVVFRKEAGAGVQAVTLERRGLYILRVSAGGRVATGRVVRR
;
A
#
# COMPACT_ATOMS: atom_id res chain seq x y z
N MET A 1 -62.65 -25.21 28.42
CA MET A 1 -62.43 -24.82 27.03
C MET A 1 -61.36 -23.73 27.05
N MET A 2 -60.07 -24.12 26.98
CA MET A 2 -58.91 -23.24 27.02
C MET A 2 -58.51 -22.94 25.58
N MET A 3 -58.57 -21.68 25.18
CA MET A 3 -58.03 -21.21 23.91
C MET A 3 -56.50 -21.08 24.00
N LEU A 4 -55.78 -21.87 23.25
CA LEU A 4 -54.36 -21.65 22.97
C LEU A 4 -54.26 -20.61 21.83
N SER A 5 -53.73 -19.44 22.13
CA SER A 5 -53.30 -18.47 21.12
C SER A 5 -51.88 -18.83 20.64
N ALA A 6 -51.77 -19.27 19.41
CA ALA A 6 -50.48 -19.49 18.75
C ALA A 6 -49.86 -18.14 18.35
N LEU A 7 -48.72 -17.82 18.95
CA LEU A 7 -47.87 -16.69 18.54
C LEU A 7 -47.08 -17.12 17.27
N ALA A 8 -47.51 -16.64 16.11
CA ALA A 8 -46.72 -16.78 14.88
C ALA A 8 -45.55 -15.80 14.94
N ALA A 9 -44.34 -16.29 15.19
CA ALA A 9 -43.12 -15.54 15.01
C ALA A 9 -42.88 -15.38 13.49
N THR A 10 -43.09 -14.18 12.97
CA THR A 10 -42.66 -13.81 11.62
C THR A 10 -41.15 -13.76 11.62
N VAL A 11 -40.52 -14.82 11.09
CA VAL A 11 -39.13 -14.78 10.65
C VAL A 11 -39.09 -13.80 9.47
N ARG A 12 -38.65 -12.56 9.71
CA ARG A 12 -38.20 -11.67 8.62
C ARG A 12 -36.96 -12.33 8.00
N GLY A 13 -37.13 -12.91 6.81
CA GLY A 13 -36.00 -13.25 5.96
C GLY A 13 -35.26 -11.96 5.68
N TYR A 14 -34.06 -11.84 6.20
CA TYR A 14 -33.09 -10.91 5.64
C TYR A 14 -32.89 -11.39 4.21
N ALA A 15 -33.34 -10.61 3.22
CA ALA A 15 -32.81 -10.74 1.87
C ALA A 15 -31.30 -10.58 2.03
N ASP A 16 -30.53 -11.56 1.54
CA ASP A 16 -29.07 -11.44 1.50
C ASP A 16 -28.77 -10.14 0.75
N GLU A 17 -28.35 -9.10 1.47
CA GLU A 17 -27.85 -7.89 0.87
C GLU A 17 -26.63 -8.30 0.04
N LYS A 18 -26.64 -7.91 -1.23
CA LYS A 18 -25.51 -8.15 -2.12
C LYS A 18 -24.24 -7.58 -1.45
N PRO A 19 -23.14 -8.34 -1.39
CA PRO A 19 -21.92 -7.84 -0.76
C PRO A 19 -21.44 -6.55 -1.44
N ASP A 20 -21.01 -5.59 -0.63
CA ASP A 20 -20.44 -4.31 -1.07
C ASP A 20 -19.04 -4.17 -0.49
N TYR A 21 -18.05 -4.51 -1.30
CA TYR A 21 -16.63 -4.44 -0.92
C TYR A 21 -15.99 -3.08 -1.26
N THR A 22 -16.78 -2.03 -1.55
CA THR A 22 -16.23 -0.72 -1.98
C THR A 22 -15.86 0.21 -0.83
N LYS A 23 -16.13 -0.15 0.44
CA LYS A 23 -16.02 0.77 1.58
C LYS A 23 -14.86 0.48 2.53
N GLY A 24 -14.28 -0.69 2.45
CA GLY A 24 -13.19 -1.12 3.33
C GLY A 24 -11.86 -1.19 2.62
N VAL A 25 -11.00 -2.09 3.05
CA VAL A 25 -9.64 -2.25 2.54
C VAL A 25 -9.36 -3.71 2.27
N PHE A 26 -8.85 -4.02 1.10
CA PHE A 26 -8.39 -5.37 0.79
C PHE A 26 -6.94 -5.58 1.19
N ILE A 27 -6.64 -6.76 1.69
CA ILE A 27 -5.28 -7.25 1.91
C ILE A 27 -5.10 -8.50 1.05
N LEU A 28 -4.31 -8.35 -0.02
CA LEU A 28 -3.91 -9.46 -0.88
C LEU A 28 -2.78 -10.23 -0.18
N ASN A 29 -2.92 -11.54 -0.10
CA ASN A 29 -1.97 -12.43 0.57
C ASN A 29 -1.32 -13.37 -0.43
N GLU A 30 0.00 -13.56 -0.33
CA GLU A 30 0.71 -14.62 -1.07
C GLU A 30 0.29 -16.00 -0.60
N ASP A 31 -0.04 -16.11 0.68
CA ASP A 31 -0.17 -17.34 1.43
C ASP A 31 1.13 -18.18 1.44
N TRP A 32 1.10 -19.39 1.95
CA TRP A 32 2.31 -20.19 2.11
C TRP A 32 2.69 -20.91 0.81
N PHE A 33 3.67 -20.36 0.10
CA PHE A 33 4.23 -20.96 -1.10
C PHE A 33 4.67 -22.42 -0.86
N GLY A 34 4.30 -23.31 -1.77
CA GLY A 34 4.52 -24.76 -1.66
C GLY A 34 3.42 -25.49 -0.89
N HIS A 35 2.37 -24.81 -0.42
CA HIS A 35 1.30 -25.39 0.39
C HIS A 35 -0.11 -25.01 -0.10
N GLN A 36 -0.34 -23.77 -0.54
CA GLN A 36 -1.67 -23.31 -0.92
C GLN A 36 -1.63 -22.15 -1.91
N ASN A 37 -2.75 -21.94 -2.59
CA ASN A 37 -2.97 -20.77 -3.43
C ASN A 37 -3.15 -19.51 -2.58
N SER A 38 -2.99 -18.37 -3.22
CA SER A 38 -3.17 -17.04 -2.63
C SER A 38 -4.62 -16.77 -2.24
N THR A 39 -4.79 -15.84 -1.32
CA THR A 39 -6.09 -15.36 -0.87
C THR A 39 -6.15 -13.83 -0.85
N ILE A 40 -7.35 -13.31 -0.67
CA ILE A 40 -7.57 -11.89 -0.42
C ILE A 40 -8.55 -11.74 0.73
N ASN A 41 -8.16 -10.97 1.75
CA ASN A 41 -8.98 -10.65 2.90
C ASN A 41 -9.50 -9.22 2.78
N TYR A 42 -10.59 -8.92 3.47
CA TYR A 42 -11.22 -7.62 3.46
C TYR A 42 -11.41 -7.10 4.90
N LEU A 43 -10.85 -5.95 5.17
CA LEU A 43 -11.03 -5.22 6.41
C LEU A 43 -12.21 -4.26 6.23
N ARG A 44 -13.29 -4.52 6.93
CA ARG A 44 -14.49 -3.70 6.89
C ARG A 44 -14.27 -2.33 7.57
N PRO A 45 -15.08 -1.31 7.26
CA PRO A 45 -15.00 0.00 7.91
C PRO A 45 -15.19 -0.03 9.44
N ASP A 46 -15.90 -1.04 9.96
CA ASP A 46 -16.09 -1.25 11.40
C ASP A 46 -14.90 -1.94 12.09
N GLY A 47 -13.88 -2.35 11.33
CA GLY A 47 -12.68 -3.00 11.82
C GLY A 47 -12.73 -4.52 11.86
N GLU A 48 -13.83 -5.11 11.45
CA GLU A 48 -13.98 -6.57 11.39
C GLU A 48 -13.43 -7.15 10.09
N TRP A 49 -12.85 -8.35 10.17
CA TRP A 49 -12.30 -9.05 9.03
C TRP A 49 -13.31 -9.95 8.34
N GLU A 50 -13.31 -9.90 7.01
CA GLU A 50 -13.83 -10.96 6.15
C GLU A 50 -12.67 -11.66 5.46
N TYR A 51 -12.51 -12.96 5.76
CA TYR A 51 -11.39 -13.73 5.24
C TYR A 51 -11.74 -14.43 3.93
N ARG A 52 -10.75 -14.50 3.01
CA ARG A 52 -10.84 -15.26 1.76
C ARG A 52 -12.06 -14.86 0.93
N VAL A 53 -12.28 -13.55 0.78
CA VAL A 53 -13.49 -13.02 0.14
C VAL A 53 -13.64 -13.49 -1.31
N PHE A 54 -12.54 -13.72 -2.05
CA PHE A 54 -12.64 -14.29 -3.39
C PHE A 54 -13.26 -15.70 -3.36
N GLN A 55 -12.75 -16.59 -2.51
CA GLN A 55 -13.25 -17.96 -2.40
C GLN A 55 -14.67 -18.00 -1.84
N LYS A 56 -14.98 -17.08 -0.91
CA LYS A 56 -16.32 -16.94 -0.33
C LYS A 56 -17.37 -16.59 -1.39
N GLU A 57 -17.07 -15.61 -2.24
CA GLU A 57 -18.00 -15.16 -3.29
C GLU A 57 -17.99 -16.05 -4.55
N ASN A 58 -16.99 -16.94 -4.69
CA ASN A 58 -16.82 -17.82 -5.83
C ASN A 58 -16.57 -19.28 -5.38
N PRO A 59 -17.59 -19.97 -4.86
CA PRO A 59 -17.41 -21.33 -4.35
C PRO A 59 -16.80 -22.27 -5.39
N GLY A 60 -15.73 -22.98 -5.00
CA GLY A 60 -15.00 -23.91 -5.87
C GLY A 60 -13.95 -23.27 -6.77
N LYS A 61 -13.75 -21.95 -6.71
CA LYS A 61 -12.65 -21.24 -7.37
C LYS A 61 -11.57 -20.85 -6.40
N GLU A 62 -10.33 -20.74 -6.90
CA GLU A 62 -9.16 -20.28 -6.16
C GLU A 62 -8.46 -19.16 -6.93
N LEU A 63 -7.67 -18.33 -6.24
CA LEU A 63 -6.70 -17.45 -6.89
C LEU A 63 -5.49 -18.28 -7.38
N GLY A 64 -4.60 -17.65 -8.12
CA GLY A 64 -3.30 -18.22 -8.45
C GLY A 64 -2.38 -18.32 -7.23
N CYS A 65 -1.13 -18.66 -7.47
CA CYS A 65 -0.10 -18.78 -6.43
C CYS A 65 0.80 -17.57 -6.41
N THR A 66 1.19 -17.14 -5.21
CA THR A 66 2.07 -15.99 -4.97
C THR A 66 1.53 -14.73 -5.67
N SER A 67 0.29 -14.37 -5.33
CA SER A 67 -0.34 -13.13 -5.80
C SER A 67 0.27 -11.95 -5.05
N GLN A 68 0.97 -11.08 -5.77
CA GLN A 68 1.71 -9.96 -5.18
C GLN A 68 1.22 -8.59 -5.64
N TYR A 69 0.28 -8.57 -6.57
CA TYR A 69 -0.24 -7.33 -7.13
C TYR A 69 -1.74 -7.40 -7.34
N GLY A 70 -2.43 -6.36 -6.93
CA GLY A 70 -3.84 -6.15 -7.21
C GLY A 70 -4.13 -4.67 -7.47
N ALA A 71 -5.03 -4.41 -8.40
CA ALA A 71 -5.47 -3.07 -8.73
C ALA A 71 -6.95 -3.04 -9.09
N ILE A 72 -7.63 -1.96 -8.75
CA ILE A 72 -8.99 -1.70 -9.23
C ILE A 72 -8.91 -0.69 -10.35
N TYR A 73 -9.50 -1.04 -11.49
CA TYR A 73 -9.57 -0.18 -12.65
C TYR A 73 -10.91 -0.39 -13.38
N GLU A 74 -11.60 0.69 -13.73
CA GLU A 74 -12.91 0.66 -14.39
C GLU A 74 -13.93 -0.31 -13.72
N GLY A 75 -14.01 -0.25 -12.37
CA GLY A 75 -14.94 -1.06 -11.58
C GLY A 75 -14.58 -2.55 -11.47
N ARG A 76 -13.41 -2.96 -11.96
CA ARG A 76 -12.92 -4.33 -11.88
C ARG A 76 -11.67 -4.43 -11.04
N MET A 77 -11.58 -5.50 -10.24
CA MET A 77 -10.38 -5.89 -9.50
C MET A 77 -9.54 -6.83 -10.36
N TYR A 78 -8.30 -6.44 -10.66
CA TYR A 78 -7.31 -7.26 -11.36
C TYR A 78 -6.32 -7.79 -10.35
N ILE A 79 -6.28 -9.10 -10.13
CA ILE A 79 -5.33 -9.77 -9.25
C ILE A 79 -4.32 -10.50 -10.12
N ILE A 80 -3.04 -10.17 -9.94
CA ILE A 80 -1.94 -10.73 -10.71
C ILE A 80 -1.14 -11.68 -9.84
N SER A 81 -1.07 -12.92 -10.28
CA SER A 81 -0.37 -14.02 -9.61
C SER A 81 0.85 -14.43 -10.40
N LYS A 82 1.87 -14.87 -9.70
CA LYS A 82 3.09 -15.39 -10.29
C LYS A 82 2.83 -16.65 -11.10
N GLN A 83 2.04 -17.57 -10.55
CA GLN A 83 1.70 -18.85 -11.16
C GLN A 83 0.19 -19.08 -11.11
N GLU A 84 -0.32 -19.96 -11.98
CA GLU A 84 -1.74 -20.31 -12.04
C GLU A 84 -2.22 -21.07 -10.81
N ARG A 85 -1.32 -21.80 -10.13
CA ARG A 85 -1.59 -22.48 -8.86
C ARG A 85 -0.33 -22.86 -8.13
N ASP A 86 -0.45 -23.13 -6.84
CA ASP A 86 0.59 -23.76 -6.02
C ASP A 86 0.73 -25.25 -6.32
N VAL A 87 1.92 -25.82 -6.15
CA VAL A 87 2.19 -27.23 -6.41
C VAL A 87 1.37 -28.17 -5.52
N ALA A 88 1.02 -27.74 -4.31
CA ALA A 88 0.19 -28.51 -3.37
C ALA A 88 -1.32 -28.25 -3.55
N ALA A 89 -1.72 -27.23 -4.29
CA ALA A 89 -3.12 -26.92 -4.52
C ALA A 89 -3.73 -27.88 -5.57
N THR A 90 -5.00 -28.21 -5.39
CA THR A 90 -5.76 -29.07 -6.29
C THR A 90 -6.59 -28.31 -7.31
N VAL A 91 -6.89 -27.04 -7.02
CA VAL A 91 -7.69 -26.16 -7.89
C VAL A 91 -6.75 -25.18 -8.57
N THR A 92 -6.84 -25.09 -9.87
CA THR A 92 -6.14 -24.07 -10.66
C THR A 92 -6.92 -22.75 -10.56
N GLY A 93 -6.23 -21.69 -10.22
CA GLY A 93 -6.72 -20.31 -10.29
C GLY A 93 -6.34 -19.65 -11.61
N GLY A 94 -5.60 -18.56 -11.55
CA GLY A 94 -5.13 -17.88 -12.77
C GLY A 94 -3.92 -16.99 -12.46
N ARG A 95 -3.05 -16.79 -13.46
CA ARG A 95 -2.04 -15.73 -13.40
C ARG A 95 -2.68 -14.34 -13.47
N ILE A 96 -3.85 -14.24 -14.09
CA ILE A 96 -4.68 -13.05 -14.07
C ILE A 96 -6.07 -13.47 -13.61
N THR A 97 -6.57 -12.88 -12.54
CA THR A 97 -7.96 -13.03 -12.09
C THR A 97 -8.63 -11.67 -12.15
N VAL A 98 -9.77 -11.60 -12.86
CA VAL A 98 -10.59 -10.39 -12.97
C VAL A 98 -11.90 -10.61 -12.23
N CYS A 99 -12.20 -9.72 -11.29
CA CYS A 99 -13.45 -9.73 -10.53
C CYS A 99 -14.19 -8.41 -10.70
N ASP A 100 -15.47 -8.43 -10.46
CA ASP A 100 -16.23 -7.23 -10.16
C ASP A 100 -15.74 -6.66 -8.81
N ALA A 101 -15.37 -5.38 -8.78
CA ALA A 101 -14.72 -4.80 -7.59
C ALA A 101 -15.69 -4.56 -6.41
N GLU A 102 -16.98 -4.45 -6.69
CA GLU A 102 -18.00 -4.25 -5.66
C GLU A 102 -18.38 -5.57 -4.97
N THR A 103 -18.45 -6.65 -5.73
CA THR A 103 -18.99 -7.93 -5.25
C THR A 103 -17.96 -9.04 -5.14
N MET A 104 -16.75 -8.84 -5.65
CA MET A 104 -15.70 -9.86 -5.81
C MET A 104 -16.13 -11.08 -6.64
N ALA A 105 -17.26 -10.99 -7.37
CA ALA A 105 -17.68 -12.03 -8.30
C ALA A 105 -16.65 -12.19 -9.42
N CYS A 106 -16.16 -13.40 -9.63
CA CYS A 106 -15.17 -13.73 -10.67
C CYS A 106 -15.78 -13.56 -12.06
N ILE A 107 -15.18 -12.68 -12.85
CA ILE A 107 -15.55 -12.48 -14.25
C ILE A 107 -14.71 -13.38 -15.15
N LYS A 108 -13.39 -13.42 -14.95
CA LYS A 108 -12.46 -14.18 -15.81
C LYS A 108 -11.25 -14.64 -15.01
N GLN A 109 -10.74 -15.81 -15.33
CA GLN A 109 -9.43 -16.30 -14.91
C GLN A 109 -8.63 -16.73 -16.13
N ILE A 110 -7.36 -16.36 -16.18
CA ILE A 110 -6.43 -16.65 -17.27
C ILE A 110 -5.24 -17.39 -16.67
N GLU A 111 -5.10 -18.64 -17.00
CA GLU A 111 -4.06 -19.52 -16.44
C GLU A 111 -2.68 -19.18 -16.99
N THR A 112 -2.60 -18.80 -18.26
CA THR A 112 -1.34 -18.60 -18.96
C THR A 112 -1.32 -17.27 -19.70
N ILE A 113 -0.29 -16.45 -19.46
CA ILE A 113 -0.11 -15.16 -20.14
C ILE A 113 0.51 -15.37 -21.52
N ALA A 114 1.60 -16.16 -21.58
CA ALA A 114 2.27 -16.52 -22.82
C ALA A 114 2.95 -17.89 -22.71
N THR A 115 3.08 -18.56 -23.84
CA THR A 115 3.75 -19.88 -23.96
C THR A 115 4.80 -19.86 -25.06
N ASP A 116 5.77 -20.77 -24.92
CA ASP A 116 6.66 -21.14 -26.02
C ASP A 116 5.97 -22.11 -27.01
N ASP A 117 6.71 -22.53 -28.04
CA ASP A 117 6.22 -23.46 -29.07
C ASP A 117 5.86 -24.84 -28.52
N GLU A 118 6.40 -25.21 -27.35
CA GLU A 118 6.09 -26.45 -26.65
C GLU A 118 4.91 -26.32 -25.67
N GLY A 119 4.29 -25.13 -25.59
CA GLY A 119 3.16 -24.84 -24.71
C GLY A 119 3.53 -24.62 -23.24
N ARG A 120 4.81 -24.42 -22.92
CA ARG A 120 5.26 -24.10 -21.56
C ARG A 120 5.12 -22.61 -21.29
N SER A 121 4.68 -22.22 -20.09
CA SER A 121 4.60 -20.82 -19.72
C SER A 121 5.98 -20.16 -19.73
N VAL A 122 6.07 -19.00 -20.38
CA VAL A 122 7.27 -18.15 -20.45
C VAL A 122 7.12 -16.82 -19.70
N ALA A 123 5.96 -16.57 -19.10
CA ALA A 123 5.61 -15.32 -18.45
C ALA A 123 4.80 -15.54 -17.17
N ASP A 124 5.42 -15.31 -16.02
CA ASP A 124 4.75 -15.21 -14.71
C ASP A 124 4.29 -13.77 -14.48
N GLY A 125 3.07 -13.58 -13.97
CA GLY A 125 2.52 -12.25 -13.74
C GLY A 125 3.27 -11.46 -12.66
N ARG A 126 3.32 -10.12 -12.82
CA ARG A 126 3.96 -9.19 -11.87
C ARG A 126 3.07 -8.02 -11.47
N ALA A 127 2.64 -7.21 -12.42
CA ALA A 127 1.79 -6.05 -12.15
C ALA A 127 0.82 -5.79 -13.30
N PHE A 128 -0.16 -4.96 -13.04
CA PHE A 128 -1.14 -4.46 -13.99
C PHE A 128 -1.15 -2.93 -13.97
N VAL A 129 -1.39 -2.32 -15.12
CA VAL A 129 -1.75 -0.91 -15.23
C VAL A 129 -2.86 -0.74 -16.26
N GLY A 130 -3.92 0.01 -15.93
CA GLY A 130 -4.90 0.48 -16.90
C GLY A 130 -4.27 1.54 -17.81
N VAL A 131 -4.50 1.43 -19.11
CA VAL A 131 -3.99 2.37 -20.12
C VAL A 131 -5.11 3.29 -20.58
N ASN A 132 -6.24 2.71 -20.93
CA ASN A 132 -7.50 3.37 -21.26
C ASN A 132 -8.66 2.38 -21.01
N PRO A 133 -9.95 2.76 -21.16
CA PRO A 133 -11.06 1.87 -20.82
C PRO A 133 -11.08 0.52 -21.58
N GLN A 134 -10.39 0.40 -22.70
CA GLN A 134 -10.33 -0.83 -23.52
C GLN A 134 -9.02 -1.59 -23.34
N LYS A 135 -7.97 -0.96 -22.79
CA LYS A 135 -6.63 -1.52 -22.78
C LYS A 135 -5.93 -1.39 -21.45
N GLY A 136 -5.28 -2.45 -21.01
CA GLY A 136 -4.33 -2.47 -19.93
C GLY A 136 -3.02 -3.16 -20.34
N TYR A 137 -2.00 -3.06 -19.49
CA TYR A 137 -0.75 -3.81 -19.63
C TYR A 137 -0.53 -4.71 -18.43
N ILE A 138 0.01 -5.89 -18.72
CA ILE A 138 0.47 -6.86 -17.71
C ILE A 138 1.99 -6.95 -17.81
N SER A 139 2.70 -6.53 -16.77
CA SER A 139 4.13 -6.83 -16.67
C SER A 139 4.35 -8.24 -16.14
N THR A 140 5.44 -8.86 -16.58
CA THR A 140 5.71 -10.28 -16.28
C THR A 140 7.18 -10.52 -16.00
N SER A 141 7.52 -11.77 -15.69
CA SER A 141 8.90 -12.24 -15.57
C SER A 141 9.66 -12.28 -16.90
N ASN A 142 8.97 -12.06 -18.04
CA ASN A 142 9.59 -11.98 -19.37
C ASN A 142 8.76 -11.08 -20.30
N GLY A 143 8.92 -9.77 -20.14
CA GLY A 143 8.28 -8.78 -20.97
C GLY A 143 6.97 -8.21 -20.42
N ILE A 144 6.33 -7.37 -21.23
CA ILE A 144 5.07 -6.67 -20.95
C ILE A 144 4.09 -7.00 -22.05
N TYR A 145 2.87 -7.38 -21.64
CA TYR A 145 1.83 -7.82 -22.56
C TYR A 145 0.65 -6.87 -22.57
N VAL A 146 0.09 -6.67 -23.75
CA VAL A 146 -1.16 -5.91 -23.93
C VAL A 146 -2.33 -6.81 -23.49
N PHE A 147 -3.22 -6.24 -22.72
CA PHE A 147 -4.41 -6.89 -22.21
C PHE A 147 -5.66 -6.12 -22.65
N ASP A 148 -6.50 -6.78 -23.43
CA ASP A 148 -7.80 -6.27 -23.86
C ASP A 148 -8.77 -6.32 -22.67
N LEU A 149 -9.29 -5.16 -22.26
CA LEU A 149 -10.18 -5.05 -21.11
C LEU A 149 -11.65 -5.34 -21.43
N GLU A 150 -12.03 -5.40 -22.69
CA GLU A 150 -13.38 -5.78 -23.13
C GLU A 150 -13.47 -7.31 -23.31
N ALA A 151 -12.56 -7.89 -24.09
CA ALA A 151 -12.48 -9.34 -24.32
C ALA A 151 -11.93 -10.11 -23.10
N LEU A 152 -11.20 -9.43 -22.21
CA LEU A 152 -10.45 -10.01 -21.10
C LEU A 152 -9.46 -11.08 -21.58
N GLU A 153 -8.60 -10.68 -22.51
CA GLU A 153 -7.62 -11.56 -23.15
C GLU A 153 -6.27 -10.85 -23.32
N VAL A 154 -5.19 -11.63 -23.23
CA VAL A 154 -3.84 -11.16 -23.59
C VAL A 154 -3.74 -11.16 -25.11
N THR A 155 -3.48 -10.00 -25.70
CA THR A 155 -3.49 -9.83 -27.16
C THR A 155 -2.11 -9.87 -27.79
N GLY A 156 -1.04 -9.57 -27.05
CA GLY A 156 0.31 -9.62 -27.58
C GLY A 156 1.38 -9.08 -26.65
N LEU A 157 2.62 -9.37 -26.99
CA LEU A 157 3.81 -8.83 -26.34
C LEU A 157 4.13 -7.43 -26.91
N ILE A 158 4.47 -6.49 -26.04
CA ILE A 158 5.03 -5.20 -26.46
C ILE A 158 6.47 -5.43 -26.93
N PRO A 159 6.80 -5.17 -28.21
CA PRO A 159 8.11 -5.47 -28.78
C PRO A 159 9.26 -4.83 -28.01
N GLY A 160 10.31 -5.60 -27.77
CA GLY A 160 11.51 -5.12 -27.08
C GLY A 160 11.41 -5.06 -25.56
N THR A 161 10.32 -5.57 -24.96
CA THR A 161 10.21 -5.68 -23.50
C THR A 161 10.64 -7.04 -22.96
N ASP A 162 10.73 -8.05 -23.79
CA ASP A 162 11.22 -9.39 -23.44
C ASP A 162 12.72 -9.59 -23.73
N ALA A 163 13.21 -10.77 -23.43
CA ALA A 163 14.44 -11.32 -23.98
C ALA A 163 14.05 -12.31 -25.08
N GLU A 164 14.25 -11.95 -26.35
CA GLU A 164 13.93 -12.79 -27.49
C GLU A 164 14.52 -14.20 -27.34
N GLY A 165 13.67 -15.21 -27.47
CA GLY A 165 14.04 -16.60 -27.21
C GLY A 165 14.37 -16.93 -25.76
N GLY A 166 14.13 -15.99 -24.84
CA GLY A 166 14.38 -16.14 -23.41
C GLY A 166 13.32 -16.97 -22.70
N GLY A 167 13.73 -17.64 -21.63
CA GLY A 167 12.83 -18.39 -20.77
C GLY A 167 12.19 -17.50 -19.67
N LEU A 168 11.47 -18.14 -18.79
CA LEU A 168 10.58 -17.59 -17.75
C LEU A 168 11.28 -16.55 -16.88
N TYR A 169 12.30 -16.14 -16.71
CA TYR A 169 12.88 -15.06 -15.89
C TYR A 169 13.97 -14.28 -16.64
N SER A 170 13.83 -14.20 -17.94
CA SER A 170 14.87 -13.63 -18.79
C SER A 170 14.86 -12.11 -18.88
N ALA A 171 13.67 -11.51 -18.75
CA ALA A 171 13.47 -10.06 -18.87
C ALA A 171 12.35 -9.60 -17.93
N GLN A 172 12.63 -9.63 -16.64
CA GLN A 172 11.64 -9.27 -15.63
C GLN A 172 11.26 -7.80 -15.70
N CYS A 173 9.95 -7.54 -15.71
CA CYS A 173 9.34 -6.24 -15.67
C CYS A 173 8.56 -6.09 -14.37
N GLY A 174 8.66 -4.95 -13.71
CA GLY A 174 8.02 -4.69 -12.41
C GLY A 174 6.85 -3.74 -12.51
N THR A 175 6.83 -2.77 -11.58
CA THR A 175 5.77 -1.78 -11.50
C THR A 175 5.73 -0.90 -12.74
N MET A 176 4.53 -0.45 -13.07
CA MET A 176 4.24 0.42 -14.20
C MET A 176 3.42 1.62 -13.74
N LEU A 177 3.58 2.74 -14.42
CA LEU A 177 2.86 3.98 -14.15
C LEU A 177 2.40 4.61 -15.47
N LYS A 178 1.10 4.86 -15.62
CA LYS A 178 0.54 5.60 -16.76
C LYS A 178 0.66 7.09 -16.50
N VAL A 179 1.33 7.82 -17.39
CA VAL A 179 1.50 9.27 -17.31
C VAL A 179 1.32 9.88 -18.71
N GLY A 180 0.36 10.77 -18.87
CA GLY A 180 0.05 11.35 -20.18
C GLY A 180 -0.16 10.27 -21.25
N ASP A 181 0.54 10.35 -22.37
CA ASP A 181 0.44 9.38 -23.46
C ASP A 181 1.39 8.18 -23.32
N HIS A 182 2.10 8.06 -22.21
CA HIS A 182 3.09 7.00 -22.00
C HIS A 182 2.75 6.10 -20.82
N VAL A 183 3.26 4.87 -20.88
CA VAL A 183 3.43 4.00 -19.72
C VAL A 183 4.92 3.88 -19.41
N LEU A 184 5.26 4.22 -18.18
CA LEU A 184 6.62 4.09 -17.65
C LEU A 184 6.72 2.75 -16.91
N ALA A 185 7.63 1.86 -17.33
CA ALA A 185 7.70 0.50 -16.81
C ALA A 185 9.12 0.16 -16.35
N ILE A 186 9.25 -0.36 -15.12
CA ILE A 186 10.53 -0.86 -14.61
C ILE A 186 10.89 -2.17 -15.31
N HIS A 187 12.10 -2.22 -15.83
CA HIS A 187 12.68 -3.41 -16.45
C HIS A 187 14.01 -3.75 -15.81
N GLN A 188 14.16 -4.96 -15.30
CA GLN A 188 15.32 -5.41 -14.53
C GLN A 188 16.67 -5.07 -15.19
N LYS A 189 16.83 -5.37 -16.48
CA LYS A 189 18.12 -5.22 -17.18
C LYS A 189 18.27 -3.90 -17.95
N LYS A 190 17.16 -3.32 -18.38
CA LYS A 190 17.17 -2.12 -19.25
C LYS A 190 17.02 -0.82 -18.48
N GLY A 191 16.43 -0.86 -17.28
CA GLY A 191 16.12 0.29 -16.47
C GLY A 191 14.65 0.69 -16.58
N LEU A 192 14.32 1.91 -17.00
CA LEU A 192 12.96 2.38 -17.20
C LEU A 192 12.63 2.41 -18.69
N LEU A 193 11.59 1.69 -19.07
CA LEU A 193 11.02 1.73 -20.41
C LEU A 193 9.98 2.83 -20.47
N VAL A 194 10.01 3.63 -21.52
CA VAL A 194 8.96 4.59 -21.89
C VAL A 194 8.21 3.99 -23.06
N ILE A 195 6.97 3.63 -22.84
CA ILE A 195 6.11 2.95 -23.82
C ILE A 195 5.05 3.96 -24.27
N ASP A 196 4.97 4.22 -25.56
CA ASP A 196 3.87 4.97 -26.14
C ASP A 196 2.58 4.15 -26.04
N ALA A 197 1.59 4.72 -25.37
CA ALA A 197 0.37 4.01 -25.00
C ALA A 197 -0.63 3.85 -26.16
N GLU A 198 -0.48 4.57 -27.25
CA GLU A 198 -1.31 4.42 -28.45
C GLU A 198 -0.78 3.29 -29.34
N SER A 199 0.52 3.31 -29.63
CA SER A 199 1.16 2.37 -30.55
C SER A 199 1.69 1.09 -29.90
N ASP A 200 1.67 0.98 -28.57
CA ASP A 200 2.23 -0.14 -27.80
C ASP A 200 3.72 -0.40 -28.13
N THR A 201 4.50 0.67 -28.26
CA THR A 201 5.93 0.57 -28.62
C THR A 201 6.83 1.24 -27.58
N VAL A 202 8.00 0.66 -27.35
CA VAL A 202 9.03 1.29 -26.52
C VAL A 202 9.69 2.42 -27.33
N VAL A 203 9.42 3.66 -26.94
CA VAL A 203 9.94 4.86 -27.62
C VAL A 203 11.24 5.36 -27.01
N ARG A 204 11.52 5.04 -25.75
CA ARG A 204 12.78 5.39 -25.07
C ARG A 204 13.11 4.41 -23.96
N VAL A 205 14.39 4.24 -23.68
CA VAL A 205 14.91 3.50 -22.53
C VAL A 205 15.81 4.43 -21.72
N ILE A 206 15.52 4.54 -20.43
CA ILE A 206 16.35 5.29 -19.46
C ILE A 206 17.12 4.26 -18.65
N GLY A 207 18.42 4.11 -18.93
CA GLY A 207 19.28 3.14 -18.25
C GLY A 207 19.50 3.48 -16.77
N ALA A 208 19.50 2.48 -15.92
CA ALA A 208 19.99 2.65 -14.54
C ALA A 208 21.53 2.85 -14.56
N PRO A 209 22.10 3.56 -13.57
CA PRO A 209 23.52 3.92 -13.60
C PRO A 209 24.44 2.71 -13.41
N MET A 210 25.64 2.81 -14.01
CA MET A 210 26.78 1.95 -13.69
C MET A 210 27.66 2.69 -12.67
N GLU A 211 27.85 2.12 -11.49
CA GLU A 211 28.62 2.75 -10.42
C GLU A 211 29.65 1.76 -9.85
N ALA A 212 30.91 2.18 -9.77
CA ALA A 212 32.02 1.36 -9.29
C ALA A 212 32.09 -0.04 -9.93
N GLY A 213 31.72 -0.14 -11.20
CA GLY A 213 31.69 -1.40 -11.94
C GLY A 213 30.49 -2.30 -11.67
N VAL A 214 29.50 -1.82 -10.89
CA VAL A 214 28.24 -2.52 -10.60
C VAL A 214 27.10 -1.87 -11.35
N GLN A 215 26.37 -2.66 -12.13
CA GLN A 215 25.14 -2.21 -12.77
C GLN A 215 24.04 -2.08 -11.71
N ARG A 216 23.54 -0.85 -11.51
CA ARG A 216 22.38 -0.60 -10.67
C ARG A 216 21.10 -1.05 -11.37
N GLY A 217 20.03 -1.23 -10.61
CA GLY A 217 18.69 -1.44 -11.11
C GLY A 217 17.75 -0.32 -10.68
N PHE A 218 16.54 -0.29 -11.25
CA PHE A 218 15.44 0.48 -10.72
C PHE A 218 14.47 -0.43 -9.99
N GLY A 219 13.92 0.05 -8.86
CA GLY A 219 12.98 -0.71 -8.04
C GLY A 219 11.53 -0.40 -8.38
N SER A 220 11.12 0.84 -8.19
CA SER A 220 9.77 1.33 -8.44
C SER A 220 9.78 2.73 -9.01
N ILE A 221 8.66 3.10 -9.65
CA ILE A 221 8.37 4.47 -10.05
C ILE A 221 7.04 4.89 -9.44
N VAL A 222 6.98 6.12 -8.91
CA VAL A 222 5.77 6.71 -8.33
C VAL A 222 5.62 8.16 -8.79
N GLN A 223 4.38 8.67 -8.79
CA GLN A 223 4.06 10.06 -9.03
C GLN A 223 3.66 10.74 -7.72
N ALA A 224 4.31 11.86 -7.41
CA ALA A 224 3.98 12.69 -6.25
C ALA A 224 2.80 13.63 -6.55
N LYS A 225 2.27 14.29 -5.53
CA LYS A 225 1.15 15.24 -5.64
C LYS A 225 1.42 16.38 -6.64
N ASP A 226 2.64 16.88 -6.71
CA ASP A 226 3.08 17.93 -7.65
C ASP A 226 3.30 17.40 -9.08
N SER A 227 2.85 16.20 -9.37
CA SER A 227 3.04 15.47 -10.63
C SER A 227 4.50 15.10 -10.95
N SER A 228 5.46 15.39 -10.08
CA SER A 228 6.84 14.93 -10.25
C SER A 228 6.95 13.41 -10.13
N LEU A 229 7.85 12.81 -10.92
CA LEU A 229 8.06 11.38 -10.97
C LEU A 229 9.34 11.00 -10.23
N TRP A 230 9.27 9.93 -9.46
CA TRP A 230 10.35 9.49 -8.59
C TRP A 230 10.63 8.00 -8.77
N ILE A 231 11.92 7.67 -8.89
CA ILE A 231 12.38 6.32 -9.18
C ILE A 231 13.30 5.87 -8.06
N SER A 232 12.97 4.76 -7.40
CA SER A 232 13.87 4.10 -6.44
C SER A 232 14.97 3.34 -7.19
N VAL A 233 16.16 3.26 -6.59
CA VAL A 233 17.34 2.61 -7.18
C VAL A 233 17.72 1.40 -6.34
N THR A 234 18.02 0.29 -6.98
CA THR A 234 18.47 -0.93 -6.32
C THR A 234 20.00 -1.08 -6.34
N PRO A 235 20.60 -1.72 -5.32
CA PRO A 235 22.05 -1.89 -5.23
C PRO A 235 22.68 -2.58 -6.44
N ASP A 236 22.01 -3.55 -7.01
CA ASP A 236 22.36 -4.24 -8.26
C ASP A 236 21.10 -4.76 -8.96
N LEU A 237 21.25 -5.48 -10.07
CA LEU A 237 20.14 -6.08 -10.80
C LEU A 237 19.40 -7.18 -10.03
N SER A 238 19.98 -7.68 -8.95
CA SER A 238 19.36 -8.65 -8.04
C SER A 238 18.64 -8.00 -6.86
N GLY A 239 18.74 -6.66 -6.74
CA GLY A 239 18.23 -5.91 -5.60
C GLY A 239 19.06 -6.05 -4.33
N ARG A 240 20.22 -6.71 -4.37
CA ARG A 240 21.09 -6.99 -3.23
C ARG A 240 22.36 -6.16 -3.28
N GLY A 241 22.96 -5.90 -2.13
CA GLY A 241 24.23 -5.22 -2.04
C GLY A 241 24.24 -4.05 -1.06
N ALA A 242 25.15 -3.11 -1.25
CA ALA A 242 25.28 -1.93 -0.40
C ALA A 242 24.05 -1.03 -0.47
N THR A 243 23.74 -0.36 0.62
CA THR A 243 22.65 0.61 0.70
C THR A 243 22.80 1.70 -0.36
N ILE A 244 21.71 2.02 -1.02
CA ILE A 244 21.61 3.16 -1.94
C ILE A 244 21.10 4.37 -1.17
N ASP A 245 21.82 5.47 -1.26
CA ASP A 245 21.57 6.72 -0.57
C ASP A 245 21.08 7.84 -1.51
N TYR A 246 20.38 7.48 -2.57
CA TYR A 246 19.77 8.43 -3.49
C TYR A 246 18.62 7.78 -4.26
N PHE A 247 17.74 8.61 -4.79
CA PHE A 247 16.77 8.25 -5.82
C PHE A 247 16.84 9.23 -6.99
N PHE A 248 16.14 8.93 -8.07
CA PHE A 248 16.01 9.86 -9.18
C PHE A 248 14.65 10.56 -9.17
N ARG A 249 14.68 11.86 -9.44
CA ARG A 249 13.52 12.61 -9.94
C ARG A 249 13.59 12.59 -11.46
N LEU A 250 12.48 12.21 -12.11
CA LEU A 250 12.36 12.19 -13.57
C LEU A 250 11.52 13.40 -14.00
N ASP A 251 12.06 14.18 -14.92
CA ASP A 251 11.27 15.17 -15.66
C ASP A 251 10.48 14.45 -16.76
N TYR A 252 9.16 14.53 -16.71
CA TYR A 252 8.33 13.81 -17.66
C TYR A 252 8.41 14.37 -19.09
N GLN A 253 8.65 15.68 -19.26
CA GLN A 253 8.67 16.31 -20.59
C GLN A 253 9.97 16.02 -21.33
N THR A 254 11.10 16.13 -20.64
CA THR A 254 12.44 15.91 -21.23
C THR A 254 12.91 14.46 -21.10
N LEU A 255 12.33 13.71 -20.15
CA LEU A 255 12.75 12.39 -19.73
C LEU A 255 14.19 12.37 -19.17
N ASP A 256 14.63 13.49 -18.64
CA ASP A 256 15.92 13.59 -17.96
C ASP A 256 15.76 13.21 -16.48
N THR A 257 16.79 12.57 -15.95
CA THR A 257 16.82 12.19 -14.52
C THR A 257 17.75 13.08 -13.74
N MET A 258 17.29 13.51 -12.56
CA MET A 258 18.08 14.24 -11.59
C MET A 258 18.29 13.36 -10.35
N ARG A 259 19.55 13.15 -9.97
CA ARG A 259 19.91 12.41 -8.75
C ARG A 259 19.64 13.28 -7.52
N ILE A 260 18.88 12.75 -6.58
CA ILE A 260 18.58 13.39 -5.31
C ILE A 260 19.24 12.54 -4.21
N ALA A 261 20.23 13.12 -3.54
CA ALA A 261 20.95 12.45 -2.44
C ALA A 261 20.06 12.35 -1.20
N LEU A 262 20.14 11.24 -0.51
CA LEU A 262 19.51 11.01 0.78
C LEU A 262 20.52 11.23 1.91
N PRO A 263 20.11 11.74 3.07
CA PRO A 263 20.95 11.80 4.26
C PRO A 263 21.41 10.41 4.69
N ALA A 264 22.55 10.35 5.37
CA ALA A 264 23.05 9.10 5.94
C ALA A 264 22.00 8.46 6.86
N GLY A 265 21.78 7.16 6.68
CA GLY A 265 20.80 6.42 7.46
C GLY A 265 19.41 6.31 6.82
N TYR A 266 19.12 7.01 5.73
CA TYR A 266 17.84 6.96 5.00
C TYR A 266 17.94 6.16 3.69
N GLY A 267 18.64 5.04 3.71
CA GLY A 267 18.81 4.22 2.51
C GLY A 267 17.50 3.69 1.95
N LEU A 268 17.47 3.53 0.61
CA LEU A 268 16.32 3.01 -0.10
C LEU A 268 16.04 1.55 0.20
N PRO A 269 14.79 1.10 0.04
CA PRO A 269 14.45 -0.29 0.17
C PRO A 269 15.26 -1.12 -0.81
N SER A 270 15.75 -2.28 -0.35
CA SER A 270 16.20 -3.29 -1.28
C SER A 270 14.96 -3.85 -1.97
N SER A 271 14.78 -3.55 -3.22
CA SER A 271 13.80 -4.25 -4.03
C SER A 271 14.30 -5.67 -4.25
N TRP A 272 13.49 -6.64 -3.89
CA TRP A 272 13.75 -8.02 -4.26
C TRP A 272 13.36 -8.23 -5.71
N TYR A 273 14.17 -7.75 -6.63
CA TYR A 273 13.87 -7.64 -8.05
C TYR A 273 12.67 -6.76 -8.42
N ALA A 274 12.58 -6.41 -9.68
CA ALA A 274 11.44 -5.75 -10.29
C ALA A 274 10.12 -6.57 -10.27
N TRP A 275 10.12 -7.76 -9.72
CA TRP A 275 8.96 -8.66 -9.65
C TRP A 275 8.13 -8.54 -8.38
N THR A 276 8.65 -7.88 -7.37
CA THR A 276 7.93 -7.65 -6.13
C THR A 276 7.68 -6.16 -6.05
N ALA A 277 6.42 -5.76 -6.02
CA ALA A 277 6.10 -4.37 -5.74
C ALA A 277 6.75 -4.01 -4.40
N ASP A 278 7.64 -3.03 -4.40
CA ASP A 278 8.28 -2.58 -3.17
C ASP A 278 7.35 -1.62 -2.40
N ALA A 279 7.73 -1.32 -1.17
CA ALA A 279 7.01 -0.39 -0.32
C ALA A 279 7.47 1.07 -0.56
N PHE A 280 7.70 1.46 -1.82
CA PHE A 280 7.96 2.83 -2.22
C PHE A 280 6.67 3.45 -2.73
N CYS A 281 6.14 4.45 -2.05
CA CYS A 281 4.89 5.09 -2.41
C CYS A 281 4.93 6.60 -2.20
N ALA A 282 4.04 7.31 -2.88
CA ALA A 282 3.86 8.74 -2.77
C ALA A 282 2.47 9.07 -2.22
N SER A 283 2.36 10.13 -1.42
CA SER A 283 1.07 10.70 -1.09
C SER A 283 0.52 11.47 -2.28
N VAL A 284 -0.78 11.30 -2.55
CA VAL A 284 -1.52 12.11 -3.53
C VAL A 284 -2.07 13.40 -2.91
N ARG A 285 -1.94 13.58 -1.59
CA ARG A 285 -2.45 14.74 -0.85
C ARG A 285 -1.36 15.68 -0.34
N GLN A 286 -0.15 15.16 -0.16
CA GLN A 286 1.04 15.90 0.29
C GLN A 286 2.20 15.63 -0.67
N ASN A 287 3.13 16.57 -0.83
CA ASN A 287 4.37 16.35 -1.58
C ASN A 287 5.36 15.52 -0.75
N LYS A 288 5.02 14.24 -0.53
CA LYS A 288 5.81 13.32 0.29
C LYS A 288 5.94 11.95 -0.34
N LEU A 289 7.13 11.38 -0.19
CA LEU A 289 7.44 10.00 -0.55
C LEU A 289 7.68 9.19 0.72
N TYR A 290 7.33 7.90 0.67
CA TYR A 290 7.50 6.98 1.79
C TYR A 290 8.14 5.69 1.32
N TRP A 291 9.03 5.13 2.15
CA TRP A 291 9.62 3.82 1.90
C TRP A 291 10.02 3.15 3.21
N LYS A 292 10.15 1.83 3.18
CA LYS A 292 10.76 1.09 4.28
C LYS A 292 12.28 1.24 4.18
N LYS A 293 12.90 1.63 5.27
CA LYS A 293 14.35 1.74 5.36
C LYS A 293 15.00 0.38 5.10
N GLN A 294 16.12 0.37 4.44
CA GLN A 294 16.82 -0.86 4.13
C GLN A 294 17.19 -1.62 5.42
N GLY A 295 16.73 -2.87 5.55
CA GLY A 295 17.06 -3.77 6.64
C GLY A 295 18.03 -4.87 6.21
N ASN A 296 18.49 -5.69 7.16
CA ASN A 296 19.41 -6.77 6.96
C ASN A 296 18.68 -8.09 6.62
N GLY A 297 17.96 -8.15 5.52
CA GLY A 297 17.29 -9.39 5.07
C GLY A 297 15.81 -9.23 4.71
N TRP A 298 15.13 -10.35 4.47
CA TRP A 298 13.78 -10.38 3.93
C TRP A 298 12.69 -9.96 4.93
N PHE A 299 12.93 -10.18 6.22
CA PHE A 299 11.92 -10.14 7.27
C PHE A 299 12.29 -9.20 8.42
N THR A 300 13.24 -8.31 8.22
CA THR A 300 13.77 -7.45 9.29
C THR A 300 13.54 -5.96 9.04
N HIS A 301 12.68 -5.62 8.10
CA HIS A 301 12.32 -4.23 7.88
C HIS A 301 11.32 -3.80 8.94
N ASN A 302 11.61 -2.69 9.60
CA ASN A 302 10.79 -2.18 10.67
C ASN A 302 10.58 -0.66 10.63
N GLU A 303 11.42 0.09 9.91
CA GLU A 303 11.34 1.54 9.87
C GLU A 303 10.71 2.01 8.56
N ILE A 304 9.68 2.85 8.67
CA ILE A 304 9.11 3.61 7.55
C ILE A 304 9.64 5.03 7.67
N VAL A 305 10.17 5.54 6.58
CA VAL A 305 10.73 6.90 6.48
C VAL A 305 10.00 7.70 5.43
N CYS A 306 10.09 9.02 5.55
CA CYS A 306 9.41 9.98 4.70
C CYS A 306 10.43 10.97 4.12
N TYR A 307 10.24 11.36 2.85
CA TYR A 307 10.90 12.48 2.22
C TYR A 307 9.87 13.56 1.89
N ASP A 308 10.04 14.73 2.47
CA ASP A 308 9.25 15.92 2.18
C ASP A 308 9.86 16.62 0.96
N ILE A 309 9.16 16.55 -0.17
CA ILE A 309 9.66 17.07 -1.46
C ILE A 309 9.82 18.59 -1.42
N ASP A 310 8.90 19.29 -0.75
CA ASP A 310 8.92 20.76 -0.69
C ASP A 310 10.10 21.28 0.14
N LYS A 311 10.49 20.53 1.18
CA LYS A 311 11.63 20.90 2.04
C LYS A 311 12.95 20.28 1.60
N GLY A 312 12.92 19.18 0.86
CA GLY A 312 14.10 18.39 0.52
C GLY A 312 14.69 17.64 1.73
N GLU A 313 13.85 17.23 2.68
CA GLU A 313 14.28 16.66 3.96
C GLU A 313 13.68 15.27 4.19
N CYS A 314 14.49 14.38 4.78
CA CYS A 314 14.04 13.09 5.28
C CYS A 314 13.67 13.16 6.77
N SER A 315 12.72 12.33 7.17
CA SER A 315 12.36 12.12 8.56
C SER A 315 11.92 10.68 8.81
N ASP A 316 12.08 10.20 10.04
CA ASP A 316 11.46 8.97 10.47
C ASP A 316 9.95 9.18 10.54
N PHE A 317 9.19 8.18 10.08
CA PHE A 317 7.73 8.26 10.07
C PHE A 317 7.10 7.28 11.05
N PHE A 318 7.51 6.00 11.02
CA PHE A 318 7.00 4.99 11.93
C PHE A 318 8.00 3.84 12.10
N ASP A 319 8.21 3.41 13.35
CA ASP A 319 9.01 2.22 13.66
C ASP A 319 8.11 1.10 14.18
N THR A 320 7.95 0.04 13.40
CA THR A 320 7.13 -1.13 13.75
C THR A 320 7.72 -1.93 14.91
N GLN A 321 9.03 -1.82 15.18
CA GLN A 321 9.67 -2.44 16.35
C GLN A 321 9.22 -1.81 17.66
N SER A 322 8.84 -0.53 17.66
CA SER A 322 8.25 0.14 18.83
C SER A 322 6.99 -0.58 19.34
N ILE A 323 6.36 -1.32 18.46
CA ILE A 323 5.18 -2.15 18.74
C ILE A 323 5.46 -3.66 18.70
N GLY A 324 6.73 -4.08 18.49
CA GLY A 324 7.16 -5.48 18.52
C GLY A 324 6.84 -6.29 17.25
N TRP A 325 6.68 -5.60 16.12
CA TRP A 325 6.29 -6.19 14.84
C TRP A 325 7.27 -5.85 13.72
N TYR A 326 7.19 -6.59 12.61
CA TYR A 326 8.01 -6.41 11.43
C TYR A 326 7.16 -6.27 10.17
N MET A 327 7.68 -5.58 9.18
CA MET A 327 7.10 -5.58 7.84
C MET A 327 7.62 -6.76 7.04
N TYR A 328 6.73 -7.44 6.34
CA TYR A 328 7.07 -8.46 5.36
C TYR A 328 7.68 -7.80 4.09
N CYS A 329 8.34 -8.59 3.24
CA CYS A 329 8.82 -8.11 1.94
C CYS A 329 7.63 -7.74 1.03
N GLY A 330 7.90 -6.91 0.01
CA GLY A 330 6.87 -6.46 -0.92
C GLY A 330 6.18 -5.17 -0.47
N ALA A 331 5.00 -4.93 -1.03
CA ALA A 331 4.22 -3.72 -0.78
C ALA A 331 3.44 -3.79 0.53
N GLY A 332 4.16 -3.98 1.63
CA GLY A 332 3.59 -4.16 2.97
C GLY A 332 2.81 -2.96 3.50
N PHE A 333 2.94 -1.79 2.88
CA PHE A 333 2.14 -0.63 3.22
C PHE A 333 1.74 0.18 1.99
N ARG A 334 0.63 0.89 2.11
CA ARG A 334 0.09 1.83 1.11
C ARG A 334 -0.62 2.97 1.79
N LEU A 335 -0.65 4.12 1.12
CA LEU A 335 -1.43 5.28 1.53
C LEU A 335 -2.82 5.22 0.91
N HIS A 336 -3.83 5.46 1.73
CA HIS A 336 -5.20 5.57 1.25
C HIS A 336 -5.35 6.87 0.42
N PRO A 337 -5.81 6.79 -0.83
CA PRO A 337 -5.77 7.93 -1.75
C PRO A 337 -6.67 9.10 -1.32
N GLU A 338 -7.74 8.82 -0.58
CA GLU A 338 -8.68 9.85 -0.14
C GLU A 338 -8.33 10.46 1.23
N THR A 339 -7.83 9.64 2.17
CA THR A 339 -7.61 10.08 3.56
C THR A 339 -6.14 10.35 3.88
N ASP A 340 -5.21 9.87 3.03
CA ASP A 340 -3.75 9.90 3.26
C ASP A 340 -3.32 9.10 4.52
N GLU A 341 -4.19 8.23 5.00
CA GLU A 341 -3.87 7.28 6.06
C GLU A 341 -3.06 6.13 5.50
N MET A 342 -2.08 5.67 6.25
CA MET A 342 -1.25 4.54 5.83
C MET A 342 -1.74 3.24 6.48
N TYR A 343 -1.93 2.21 5.68
CA TYR A 343 -2.19 0.85 6.13
C TYR A 343 -0.91 0.02 5.99
N VAL A 344 -0.49 -0.59 7.09
CA VAL A 344 0.76 -1.34 7.19
C VAL A 344 0.45 -2.78 7.59
N SER A 345 0.81 -3.74 6.76
CA SER A 345 0.68 -5.16 7.07
C SER A 345 1.94 -5.63 7.79
N LEU A 346 1.74 -6.25 8.96
CA LEU A 346 2.80 -6.64 9.88
C LEU A 346 2.72 -8.13 10.20
N TYR A 347 3.87 -8.70 10.56
CA TYR A 347 3.96 -10.04 11.13
C TYR A 347 4.86 -10.02 12.38
N GLN A 348 4.64 -10.94 13.29
CA GLN A 348 5.44 -11.02 14.52
C GLN A 348 6.61 -11.99 14.37
N ASP A 349 6.36 -13.12 13.74
CA ASP A 349 7.36 -14.16 13.47
C ASP A 349 6.86 -14.98 12.28
N ASN A 350 7.71 -15.22 11.29
CA ASN A 350 7.37 -15.99 10.10
C ASN A 350 6.97 -17.45 10.41
N LEU A 351 7.27 -17.95 11.61
CA LEU A 351 6.86 -19.28 12.07
C LEU A 351 5.60 -19.27 12.94
N LYS A 352 5.15 -18.11 13.40
CA LYS A 352 4.02 -18.01 14.37
C LYS A 352 2.66 -17.81 13.73
N GLN A 353 2.54 -17.65 12.43
CA GLN A 353 1.27 -17.43 11.75
C GLN A 353 0.49 -16.21 12.27
N THR A 354 1.18 -15.26 12.91
CA THR A 354 0.56 -14.13 13.58
C THR A 354 0.79 -12.85 12.78
N TYR A 355 -0.29 -12.26 12.32
CA TYR A 355 -0.30 -11.06 11.48
C TYR A 355 -1.29 -10.03 12.00
N GLU A 356 -1.01 -8.77 11.72
CA GLU A 356 -1.94 -7.66 11.94
C GLU A 356 -1.80 -6.61 10.84
N THR A 357 -2.81 -5.78 10.70
CA THR A 357 -2.75 -4.56 9.90
C THR A 357 -2.88 -3.36 10.83
N VAL A 358 -1.98 -2.40 10.71
CA VAL A 358 -2.02 -1.16 11.46
C VAL A 358 -2.40 -0.02 10.54
N ARG A 359 -3.36 0.81 10.98
CA ARG A 359 -3.74 2.05 10.30
C ARG A 359 -3.09 3.22 11.01
N LEU A 360 -2.33 4.00 10.26
CA LEU A 360 -1.62 5.19 10.74
C LEU A 360 -2.23 6.46 10.16
N SER A 361 -2.18 7.55 10.91
CA SER A 361 -2.46 8.88 10.40
C SER A 361 -1.37 9.32 9.40
N ASN A 362 -1.58 10.42 8.71
CA ASN A 362 -0.58 11.05 7.85
C ASN A 362 0.61 11.68 8.63
N THR A 363 0.60 11.58 9.96
CA THR A 363 1.70 11.98 10.87
C THR A 363 2.35 10.79 11.57
N GLY A 364 1.94 9.55 11.25
CA GLY A 364 2.49 8.32 11.83
C GLY A 364 1.84 7.88 13.15
N GLU A 365 0.75 8.50 13.59
CA GLU A 365 0.00 8.08 14.78
C GLU A 365 -0.82 6.83 14.48
N VAL A 366 -0.84 5.87 15.41
CA VAL A 366 -1.67 4.65 15.29
C VAL A 366 -3.14 4.99 15.46
N LEU A 367 -3.92 4.83 14.40
CA LEU A 367 -5.37 5.04 14.38
C LEU A 367 -6.16 3.76 14.65
N GLY A 368 -5.60 2.61 14.32
CA GLY A 368 -6.23 1.31 14.54
C GLY A 368 -5.24 0.16 14.40
N VAL A 369 -5.52 -0.93 15.08
CA VAL A 369 -4.78 -2.19 15.01
C VAL A 369 -5.80 -3.30 14.78
N TYR A 370 -5.60 -4.08 13.73
CA TYR A 370 -6.52 -5.10 13.27
C TYR A 370 -5.80 -6.45 13.23
N GLU A 371 -5.93 -7.20 14.34
CA GLU A 371 -5.34 -8.54 14.45
C GLU A 371 -6.04 -9.50 13.47
N MET A 372 -5.27 -10.33 12.77
CA MET A 372 -5.79 -11.38 11.90
C MET A 372 -5.86 -12.70 12.66
N ILE A 373 -6.78 -13.59 12.27
CA ILE A 373 -6.75 -14.97 12.78
C ILE A 373 -5.44 -15.67 12.39
N ASP A 374 -4.98 -16.59 13.22
CA ASP A 374 -3.74 -17.34 12.97
C ASP A 374 -3.83 -18.12 11.65
N ASN A 375 -2.95 -17.81 10.73
CA ASN A 375 -2.74 -18.49 9.46
C ASN A 375 -1.46 -17.98 8.80
N TYR A 376 -0.96 -18.70 7.79
CA TYR A 376 0.18 -18.25 6.96
C TYR A 376 -0.30 -17.30 5.85
N TRP A 377 -0.68 -16.07 6.21
CA TRP A 377 -1.23 -15.10 5.27
C TRP A 377 -0.18 -14.51 4.32
N PHE A 378 1.00 -14.17 4.82
CA PHE A 378 2.03 -13.44 4.05
C PHE A 378 1.44 -12.27 3.24
N PRO A 379 0.94 -11.22 3.92
CA PRO A 379 0.29 -10.10 3.24
C PRO A 379 1.24 -9.40 2.27
N ALA A 380 0.87 -9.30 1.00
CA ALA A 380 1.70 -8.77 -0.07
C ALA A 380 1.34 -7.34 -0.46
N MET A 381 0.06 -7.00 -0.47
CA MET A 381 -0.38 -5.68 -0.94
C MET A 381 -1.70 -5.24 -0.29
N VAL A 382 -1.75 -3.98 0.09
CA VAL A 382 -2.97 -3.28 0.49
C VAL A 382 -3.63 -2.68 -0.76
N ILE A 383 -4.96 -2.88 -0.94
CA ILE A 383 -5.71 -2.38 -2.09
C ILE A 383 -6.92 -1.61 -1.58
N PHE A 384 -7.12 -0.40 -2.06
CA PHE A 384 -8.21 0.49 -1.66
C PHE A 384 -9.31 0.56 -2.72
N PRO A 385 -10.56 0.27 -2.38
CA PRO A 385 -11.71 0.54 -3.23
C PRO A 385 -12.42 1.86 -2.83
N PRO A 386 -13.01 2.60 -3.77
CA PRO A 386 -12.56 2.69 -5.13
C PRO A 386 -11.19 3.36 -5.13
N GLN A 387 -10.23 2.76 -5.78
CA GLN A 387 -8.97 3.48 -5.96
C GLN A 387 -9.27 4.69 -6.81
N ALA A 388 -8.87 5.87 -6.33
CA ALA A 388 -8.73 7.02 -7.21
C ALA A 388 -7.93 6.51 -8.40
N GLN A 389 -8.58 6.49 -9.56
CA GLN A 389 -7.99 5.93 -10.76
C GLN A 389 -6.58 6.48 -10.89
N ASN A 390 -5.59 5.61 -11.07
CA ASN A 390 -4.35 5.97 -11.72
C ASN A 390 -4.67 6.22 -13.21
N GLY A 391 -5.75 6.97 -13.44
CA GLY A 391 -6.02 7.60 -14.70
C GLY A 391 -5.00 8.72 -14.90
N PRO A 392 -4.74 9.12 -16.12
CA PRO A 392 -3.81 10.19 -16.39
C PRO A 392 -4.24 11.41 -15.56
N THR A 393 -3.49 11.75 -14.53
CA THR A 393 -3.46 13.12 -14.05
C THR A 393 -2.98 13.91 -15.25
N GLU A 394 -3.89 14.63 -15.91
CA GLU A 394 -3.46 15.61 -16.89
C GLU A 394 -2.34 16.41 -16.26
N PRO A 395 -1.22 16.62 -16.96
CA PRO A 395 -0.17 17.49 -16.47
C PRO A 395 -0.86 18.80 -16.08
N ALA A 396 -0.64 19.27 -14.85
CA ALA A 396 -1.16 20.56 -14.43
C ALA A 396 -0.87 21.56 -15.56
N GLU A 397 -1.90 22.27 -16.04
CA GLU A 397 -1.69 23.30 -17.06
C GLU A 397 -0.50 24.16 -16.63
N PRO A 398 0.39 24.53 -17.54
CA PRO A 398 1.53 25.36 -17.19
C PRO A 398 0.99 26.59 -16.47
N ILE A 399 1.45 26.81 -15.23
CA ILE A 399 1.16 28.04 -14.50
C ILE A 399 1.68 29.16 -15.38
N GLU A 400 0.80 30.01 -15.92
CA GLU A 400 1.21 31.18 -16.69
C GLU A 400 2.22 31.98 -15.84
N PRO A 401 3.31 32.48 -16.42
CA PRO A 401 4.28 33.25 -15.68
C PRO A 401 3.54 34.46 -15.07
N ILE A 402 3.59 34.59 -13.76
CA ILE A 402 3.06 35.77 -13.04
C ILE A 402 3.84 36.99 -13.57
N ASP A 403 3.12 37.93 -14.19
CA ASP A 403 3.70 39.17 -14.63
C ASP A 403 4.21 39.98 -13.41
N PRO A 404 5.50 40.34 -13.33
CA PRO A 404 6.07 40.96 -12.13
C PRO A 404 5.70 42.44 -11.93
N THR A 405 4.69 42.96 -12.59
CA THR A 405 4.42 44.40 -12.62
C THR A 405 3.15 44.89 -11.91
N GLU A 406 2.45 44.07 -11.14
CA GLU A 406 1.38 44.63 -10.26
C GLU A 406 1.87 44.72 -8.79
N PRO A 407 1.83 45.92 -8.18
CA PRO A 407 2.18 46.07 -6.75
C PRO A 407 1.03 45.55 -5.90
N THR A 408 1.27 44.49 -5.14
CA THR A 408 0.37 44.02 -4.08
C THR A 408 0.32 45.04 -2.95
N GLU A 409 -0.88 45.51 -2.63
CA GLU A 409 -1.15 46.28 -1.42
C GLU A 409 -0.80 45.46 -0.17
N PRO A 410 -0.30 46.07 0.92
CA PRO A 410 0.11 45.38 2.15
C PRO A 410 -1.14 44.86 2.86
N GLY A 411 -1.34 43.54 2.78
CA GLY A 411 -2.33 42.82 3.59
C GLY A 411 -1.88 42.80 5.07
N ASP A 412 -2.84 43.11 5.94
CA ASP A 412 -2.72 43.13 7.40
C ASP A 412 -1.98 41.92 7.95
N THR A 413 -0.91 42.19 8.67
CA THR A 413 -0.23 41.23 9.54
C THR A 413 -1.12 40.91 10.72
N THR A 414 -1.88 39.82 10.66
CA THR A 414 -2.44 39.19 11.85
C THR A 414 -1.31 38.61 12.68
N ALA A 415 -1.24 39.09 13.90
CA ALA A 415 -0.27 38.70 14.91
C ALA A 415 -0.19 37.15 15.05
N ASN A 416 1.03 36.66 15.12
CA ASN A 416 1.38 35.34 15.60
C ASN A 416 0.78 35.15 17.00
N GLU A 417 -0.32 34.43 17.13
CA GLU A 417 -0.77 33.92 18.43
C GLU A 417 0.26 32.89 18.88
N ALA A 418 0.92 33.21 19.97
CA ALA A 418 1.83 32.29 20.66
C ALA A 418 1.05 30.99 20.94
N ALA A 419 1.56 29.85 20.48
CA ALA A 419 0.96 28.55 20.71
C ALA A 419 0.75 28.35 22.22
N VAL A 420 -0.52 28.24 22.64
CA VAL A 420 -0.85 27.98 24.04
C VAL A 420 -0.36 26.56 24.38
N PRO A 421 0.46 26.36 25.43
CA PRO A 421 0.99 25.05 25.77
C PRO A 421 -0.14 24.02 25.95
N SER A 422 0.06 22.82 25.41
CA SER A 422 -0.89 21.70 25.56
C SER A 422 -0.95 21.28 27.02
N VAL A 423 -2.15 20.97 27.51
CA VAL A 423 -2.35 20.37 28.84
C VAL A 423 -1.81 18.94 28.92
N LEU A 424 -1.85 18.20 27.81
CA LEU A 424 -1.32 16.86 27.64
C LEU A 424 0.05 16.93 26.98
N LEU A 425 1.11 16.53 27.69
CA LEU A 425 2.49 16.58 27.21
C LEU A 425 2.90 15.27 26.52
N SER A 426 2.64 14.12 27.17
CA SER A 426 3.05 12.81 26.63
C SER A 426 2.17 11.67 27.13
N VAL A 427 2.19 10.56 26.38
CA VAL A 427 1.44 9.32 26.68
C VAL A 427 2.32 8.13 26.33
N TYR A 428 2.75 7.35 27.33
CA TYR A 428 3.68 6.24 27.11
C TYR A 428 3.55 5.11 28.15
N PRO A 429 3.93 3.86 27.83
CA PRO A 429 4.11 3.37 26.47
C PRO A 429 2.77 3.36 25.71
N ASN A 430 2.83 3.59 24.43
CA ASN A 430 1.67 3.48 23.56
C ASN A 430 2.10 2.81 22.23
N PRO A 431 1.65 1.58 21.97
CA PRO A 431 0.74 0.72 22.75
C PRO A 431 1.26 0.26 24.11
N THR A 432 0.34 0.00 25.03
CA THR A 432 0.65 -0.53 26.35
C THR A 432 0.16 -1.96 26.51
N ALA A 433 0.85 -2.77 27.34
CA ALA A 433 0.37 -4.08 27.74
C ALA A 433 -0.77 -3.99 28.79
N GLU A 434 -0.71 -3.03 29.71
CA GLU A 434 -1.68 -2.86 30.79
C GLU A 434 -1.72 -1.45 31.34
N VAL A 435 -0.55 -0.87 31.65
CA VAL A 435 -0.44 0.45 32.28
C VAL A 435 0.09 1.46 31.29
N VAL A 436 -0.59 2.60 31.20
CA VAL A 436 -0.16 3.77 30.43
C VAL A 436 0.16 4.92 31.39
N TYR A 437 1.23 5.63 31.12
CA TYR A 437 1.64 6.85 31.82
C TYR A 437 1.26 8.06 30.99
N ILE A 438 0.59 9.01 31.62
CA ILE A 438 0.06 10.22 30.99
C ILE A 438 0.67 11.41 31.70
N GLU A 439 1.40 12.24 31.00
CA GLU A 439 2.08 13.39 31.55
C GLU A 439 1.28 14.67 31.29
N LEU A 440 0.95 15.38 32.37
CA LEU A 440 0.13 16.57 32.35
C LEU A 440 1.00 17.79 32.71
N SER A 441 0.85 18.90 31.98
CA SER A 441 1.54 20.16 32.26
C SER A 441 0.99 20.94 33.45
N GLU A 442 -0.28 20.70 33.77
CA GLU A 442 -1.01 21.38 34.86
C GLU A 442 -2.09 20.47 35.44
N PRO A 443 -2.68 20.80 36.61
CA PRO A 443 -3.82 20.02 37.12
C PRO A 443 -5.00 20.03 36.17
N ALA A 444 -5.57 18.83 35.89
CA ALA A 444 -6.58 18.63 34.89
C ALA A 444 -7.55 17.48 35.24
N LEU A 445 -8.73 17.52 34.66
CA LEU A 445 -9.62 16.36 34.64
C LEU A 445 -9.16 15.41 33.53
N LEU A 446 -8.70 14.23 33.94
CA LEU A 446 -8.29 13.14 33.05
C LEU A 446 -9.42 12.12 32.92
N GLU A 447 -9.86 11.87 31.69
CA GLU A 447 -10.83 10.84 31.35
C GLU A 447 -10.24 9.91 30.29
N VAL A 448 -10.51 8.60 30.44
CA VAL A 448 -10.21 7.61 29.43
C VAL A 448 -11.54 7.00 28.97
N LEU A 449 -11.77 7.03 27.68
CA LEU A 449 -12.99 6.53 27.06
C LEU A 449 -12.68 5.31 26.20
N ALA A 450 -13.52 4.30 26.26
CA ALA A 450 -13.53 3.24 25.25
C ALA A 450 -14.06 3.82 23.91
N ILE A 451 -13.83 3.10 22.82
CA ILE A 451 -14.20 3.53 21.45
C ILE A 451 -15.71 3.77 21.29
N ASP A 452 -16.53 3.12 22.13
CA ASP A 452 -17.99 3.30 22.19
C ASP A 452 -18.41 4.59 22.93
N GLY A 453 -17.44 5.40 23.37
CA GLY A 453 -17.66 6.65 24.10
C GLY A 453 -17.90 6.46 25.62
N ARG A 454 -17.90 5.23 26.14
CA ARG A 454 -18.08 4.96 27.57
C ARG A 454 -16.83 5.33 28.34
N VAL A 455 -16.95 6.17 29.37
CA VAL A 455 -15.84 6.52 30.27
C VAL A 455 -15.45 5.28 31.10
N VAL A 456 -14.22 4.81 30.93
CA VAL A 456 -13.65 3.67 31.66
C VAL A 456 -12.76 4.10 32.83
N PHE A 457 -12.23 5.33 32.78
CA PHE A 457 -11.46 5.92 33.85
C PHE A 457 -11.72 7.44 33.91
N ARG A 458 -11.80 7.98 35.11
CA ARG A 458 -11.97 9.43 35.35
C ARG A 458 -11.31 9.83 36.65
N LYS A 459 -10.49 10.86 36.63
CA LYS A 459 -9.78 11.37 37.81
C LYS A 459 -9.44 12.84 37.63
N GLU A 460 -9.62 13.64 38.69
CA GLU A 460 -8.92 14.92 38.82
C GLU A 460 -7.46 14.64 39.16
N ALA A 461 -6.56 15.03 38.32
CA ALA A 461 -5.14 14.70 38.38
C ALA A 461 -4.33 15.99 38.54
N GLY A 462 -3.27 15.96 39.36
CA GLY A 462 -2.27 17.02 39.45
C GLY A 462 -1.38 17.02 38.20
N ALA A 463 -0.57 18.09 38.05
CA ALA A 463 0.51 18.13 37.06
C ALA A 463 1.51 16.98 37.27
N GLY A 464 2.17 16.56 36.20
CA GLY A 464 3.13 15.45 36.17
C GLY A 464 2.52 14.13 35.70
N VAL A 465 3.26 13.06 35.93
CA VAL A 465 2.93 11.73 35.38
C VAL A 465 1.81 11.06 36.19
N GLN A 466 0.78 10.60 35.47
CA GLN A 466 -0.35 9.83 36.00
C GLN A 466 -0.31 8.42 35.39
N ALA A 467 -0.39 7.37 36.22
CA ALA A 467 -0.50 6.00 35.77
C ALA A 467 -1.99 5.59 35.67
N VAL A 468 -2.38 4.99 34.56
CA VAL A 468 -3.73 4.46 34.34
C VAL A 468 -3.63 3.00 33.88
N THR A 469 -4.36 2.11 34.54
CA THR A 469 -4.48 0.70 34.17
C THR A 469 -5.68 0.53 33.26
N LEU A 470 -5.47 -0.10 32.12
CA LEU A 470 -6.51 -0.44 31.15
C LEU A 470 -6.84 -1.94 31.28
N GLU A 471 -8.09 -2.31 31.45
CA GLU A 471 -8.46 -3.70 31.75
C GLU A 471 -8.67 -4.57 30.51
N ARG A 472 -9.07 -3.99 29.39
CA ARG A 472 -9.39 -4.71 28.17
C ARG A 472 -8.49 -4.27 27.02
N ARG A 473 -8.19 -5.18 26.11
CA ARG A 473 -7.51 -4.85 24.84
C ARG A 473 -8.39 -3.93 24.00
N GLY A 474 -7.77 -3.03 23.27
CA GLY A 474 -8.48 -2.12 22.38
C GLY A 474 -7.93 -0.70 22.35
N LEU A 475 -8.58 0.15 21.55
CA LEU A 475 -8.29 1.57 21.46
C LEU A 475 -9.08 2.34 22.52
N TYR A 476 -8.38 3.27 23.16
CA TYR A 476 -8.95 4.20 24.14
C TYR A 476 -8.66 5.64 23.72
N ILE A 477 -9.60 6.53 24.02
CA ILE A 477 -9.44 7.97 23.84
C ILE A 477 -9.16 8.60 25.19
N LEU A 478 -8.06 9.32 25.29
CA LEU A 478 -7.78 10.18 26.43
C LEU A 478 -8.42 11.54 26.19
N ARG A 479 -9.06 12.09 27.22
CA ARG A 479 -9.55 13.46 27.23
C ARG A 479 -9.04 14.14 28.48
N VAL A 480 -8.30 15.23 28.29
CA VAL A 480 -7.71 16.02 29.36
C VAL A 480 -8.29 17.42 29.30
N SER A 481 -8.92 17.86 30.40
CA SER A 481 -9.60 19.17 30.45
C SER A 481 -9.04 20.01 31.60
N ALA A 482 -8.57 21.21 31.32
CA ALA A 482 -8.08 22.17 32.28
C ALA A 482 -8.34 23.60 31.82
N GLY A 483 -8.82 24.45 32.70
CA GLY A 483 -8.99 25.89 32.44
C GLY A 483 -9.80 26.22 31.17
N GLY A 484 -10.81 25.43 30.84
CA GLY A 484 -11.61 25.58 29.61
C GLY A 484 -10.94 25.06 28.32
N ARG A 485 -9.74 24.51 28.39
CA ARG A 485 -9.00 23.87 27.30
C ARG A 485 -9.23 22.37 27.37
N VAL A 486 -9.25 21.70 26.21
CA VAL A 486 -9.37 20.25 26.09
C VAL A 486 -8.25 19.76 25.16
N ALA A 487 -7.45 18.81 25.65
CA ALA A 487 -6.53 18.04 24.86
C ALA A 487 -7.02 16.59 24.73
N THR A 488 -6.78 15.96 23.60
CA THR A 488 -7.13 14.56 23.38
C THR A 488 -5.89 13.77 22.97
N GLY A 489 -5.81 12.54 23.43
CA GLY A 489 -4.79 11.56 23.04
C GLY A 489 -5.45 10.21 22.82
N ARG A 490 -4.68 9.27 22.29
CA ARG A 490 -5.14 7.89 22.04
C ARG A 490 -4.18 6.92 22.71
N VAL A 491 -4.70 5.82 23.20
CA VAL A 491 -3.93 4.72 23.78
C VAL A 491 -4.44 3.40 23.23
N VAL A 492 -3.52 2.59 22.76
CA VAL A 492 -3.80 1.21 22.35
C VAL A 492 -3.33 0.28 23.45
N ARG A 493 -4.22 -0.55 24.00
CA ARG A 493 -3.88 -1.66 24.90
C ARG A 493 -3.88 -2.97 24.10
N ARG A 494 -2.79 -3.69 24.21
CA ARG A 494 -2.57 -5.03 23.62
C ARG A 494 -2.96 -6.15 24.55
#